data_41bc93f80ec40903af8da4a0ba92c9e2
#
_entry.id   41bc93f80ec40903af8da4a0ba92c9e2
#
_cell.length_a   1.000
_cell.length_b   1.000
_cell.length_c   1.000
_cell.angle_alpha   90.00
_cell.angle_beta   90.00
_cell.angle_gamma   90.00
#
_symmetry.space_group_name_H-M   'P 1'
#
loop_
_entity.id
_entity.type
_entity.pdbx_description
1 polymer ?
#
loop_
_entity_poly.entity_id
_entity_poly.type
_entity_poly.pdbx_seq_one_letter_code
_entity_poly.pdbx_strand_id
1 'polypeptide(L)'
;SPHLVGDLPWTDPLKFNMKADGIPGDCEILSVGPHDVDATLTPEYTHTYLEYTSLAQGVTVGPGSGDYITLDELPGYVPAAMYLTEDRRFYDHGGLRIGLINRAIRLNIKERRYVYGGSTISQQLVENLFLTRNKTLARKLEEVLIVWRLETVVPKDRILELYVNCIEFGPDVYGVVQAARFYFDKRAQDLEPLEAAFLASLKVAPVRGGKFYVRGFPKGGRWWNKRQKYILVALAQNGYLSPAEVLASYPWIPTFVYPREGADDFRTRWLERHRNDFTLRGDD
;
A
#
# COMPACT_ATOMS: atom_id res chain seq x y z
N SER A 1 -0.63 -0.41 36.08
CA SER A 1 -0.15 -0.54 34.71
C SER A 1 0.78 0.62 34.42
N PRO A 2 1.96 0.40 33.90
CA PRO A 2 2.84 1.47 33.47
C PRO A 2 2.28 2.16 32.22
N HIS A 3 2.26 3.47 32.25
CA HIS A 3 1.82 4.26 31.11
C HIS A 3 3.03 5.00 30.52
N LEU A 4 3.21 4.85 29.19
CA LEU A 4 4.16 5.63 28.45
C LEU A 4 3.38 6.78 27.80
N VAL A 5 3.61 8.00 28.27
CA VAL A 5 3.03 9.19 27.68
C VAL A 5 4.15 9.96 27.02
N GLY A 6 4.07 10.12 25.73
CA GLY A 6 5.06 10.87 24.96
C GLY A 6 4.37 11.80 23.97
N ASP A 7 4.75 13.07 24.03
CA ASP A 7 4.42 14.03 22.99
C ASP A 7 5.59 14.12 22.00
N LEU A 8 5.30 13.89 20.74
CA LEU A 8 6.23 14.08 19.60
C LEU A 8 5.90 15.44 18.96
N PRO A 9 6.56 16.54 19.35
CA PRO A 9 6.36 17.79 18.65
C PRO A 9 6.99 17.76 17.26
N TRP A 10 6.19 17.93 16.24
CA TRP A 10 6.56 17.88 14.83
C TRP A 10 7.60 18.91 14.41
N THR A 11 7.67 20.04 15.13
CA THR A 11 8.56 21.15 14.82
C THR A 11 9.97 20.97 15.39
N ASP A 12 10.14 20.04 16.33
CA ASP A 12 11.44 19.81 16.97
C ASP A 12 11.52 18.36 17.49
N PRO A 13 12.04 17.42 16.67
CA PRO A 13 12.16 16.02 17.06
C PRO A 13 13.12 15.77 18.24
N LEU A 14 13.89 16.79 18.64
CA LEU A 14 14.75 16.74 19.83
C LEU A 14 13.97 17.00 21.13
N LYS A 15 12.72 17.44 21.05
CA LYS A 15 11.83 17.63 22.20
C LYS A 15 10.92 16.41 22.46
N PHE A 16 11.35 15.25 22.06
CA PHE A 16 10.69 14.00 22.43
C PHE A 16 10.71 13.84 23.94
N ASN A 17 9.54 13.89 24.56
CA ASN A 17 9.39 13.73 26.01
C ASN A 17 8.59 12.46 26.27
N MET A 18 9.27 11.40 26.66
CA MET A 18 8.66 10.12 26.99
C MET A 18 8.79 9.90 28.49
N LYS A 19 7.65 9.78 29.19
CA LYS A 19 7.60 9.35 30.58
C LYS A 19 7.11 7.92 30.64
N ALA A 20 7.91 7.05 31.21
CA ALA A 20 7.54 5.67 31.48
C ALA A 20 7.47 5.50 33.03
N ASP A 21 6.29 5.23 33.55
CA ASP A 21 6.10 4.84 34.92
C ASP A 21 5.80 3.34 34.99
N GLY A 22 6.74 2.55 35.55
CA GLY A 22 6.56 1.13 35.80
C GLY A 22 7.50 0.18 35.09
N ILE A 23 7.21 -1.11 35.07
CA ILE A 23 8.06 -2.20 34.56
C ILE A 23 7.96 -2.30 33.05
N PRO A 24 9.09 -2.43 32.29
CA PRO A 24 9.05 -2.66 30.85
C PRO A 24 8.33 -3.98 30.52
N GLY A 25 7.18 -3.91 29.91
CA GLY A 25 6.37 -5.08 29.55
C GLY A 25 4.87 -4.77 29.53
N ASP A 26 4.45 -3.80 30.38
CA ASP A 26 3.06 -3.38 30.47
C ASP A 26 2.85 -1.94 29.96
N CYS A 27 3.70 -1.48 29.03
CA CYS A 27 3.60 -0.14 28.49
C CYS A 27 2.54 -0.06 27.39
N GLU A 28 1.64 0.92 27.51
CA GLU A 28 0.67 1.26 26.48
C GLU A 28 0.97 2.66 25.93
N ILE A 29 0.91 2.80 24.62
CA ILE A 29 0.97 4.10 23.95
C ILE A 29 -0.46 4.65 23.89
N LEU A 30 -0.75 5.68 24.66
CA LEU A 30 -2.08 6.28 24.72
C LEU A 30 -2.33 7.29 23.61
N SER A 31 -1.28 7.99 23.16
CA SER A 31 -1.36 8.93 22.05
C SER A 31 -0.03 9.03 21.31
N VAL A 32 -0.07 9.44 20.06
CA VAL A 32 1.10 9.59 19.18
C VAL A 32 1.13 10.97 18.53
N GLY A 33 1.20 11.98 19.38
CA GLY A 33 1.23 13.38 18.95
C GLY A 33 -0.09 13.83 18.29
N PRO A 34 -0.06 14.60 17.20
CA PRO A 34 -1.27 15.11 16.54
C PRO A 34 -2.02 14.06 15.71
N HIS A 35 -1.52 12.81 15.65
CA HIS A 35 -2.17 11.76 14.88
C HIS A 35 -3.27 11.09 15.68
N ASP A 36 -4.48 11.25 15.21
CA ASP A 36 -5.63 10.53 15.75
C ASP A 36 -5.71 9.13 15.12
N VAL A 37 -4.90 8.22 15.67
CA VAL A 37 -4.91 6.82 15.23
C VAL A 37 -6.25 6.16 15.55
N ASP A 38 -6.88 6.57 16.63
CA ASP A 38 -8.14 5.98 17.11
C ASP A 38 -9.30 6.34 16.16
N ALA A 39 -9.21 7.48 15.46
CA ALA A 39 -10.17 7.83 14.42
C ALA A 39 -10.23 6.79 13.29
N THR A 40 -9.14 6.06 13.00
CA THR A 40 -9.13 5.00 11.99
C THR A 40 -10.02 3.80 12.33
N LEU A 41 -10.45 3.68 13.59
CA LEU A 41 -11.42 2.67 14.02
C LEU A 41 -12.82 2.96 13.53
N THR A 42 -13.15 4.22 13.31
CA THR A 42 -14.51 4.62 12.94
C THR A 42 -14.79 4.23 11.48
N PRO A 43 -16.00 3.74 11.18
CA PRO A 43 -16.40 3.48 9.80
C PRO A 43 -16.37 4.74 8.93
N GLU A 44 -16.58 5.91 9.54
CA GLU A 44 -16.65 7.22 8.88
C GLU A 44 -15.27 7.83 8.65
N TYR A 45 -14.17 7.15 9.05
CA TYR A 45 -12.83 7.69 8.87
C TYR A 45 -12.54 7.99 7.39
N THR A 46 -12.17 9.23 7.15
CA THR A 46 -11.83 9.73 5.82
C THR A 46 -10.44 10.32 5.86
N HIS A 47 -9.60 9.92 4.93
CA HIS A 47 -8.26 10.45 4.76
C HIS A 47 -8.16 11.26 3.47
N THR A 48 -7.57 12.44 3.57
CA THR A 48 -7.28 13.29 2.41
C THR A 48 -5.78 13.31 2.16
N TYR A 49 -5.35 12.84 1.00
CA TYR A 49 -3.95 12.91 0.61
C TYR A 49 -3.55 14.35 0.31
N LEU A 50 -2.54 14.82 1.02
CA LEU A 50 -1.88 16.08 0.69
C LEU A 50 -0.86 15.78 -0.42
N GLU A 51 -1.09 16.34 -1.55
CA GLU A 51 -0.61 15.95 -2.84
C GLU A 51 0.88 16.02 -3.15
N TYR A 52 1.25 15.19 -4.13
CA TYR A 52 2.55 15.13 -4.80
C TYR A 52 2.62 15.95 -6.09
N THR A 53 1.49 16.36 -6.62
CA THR A 53 1.41 17.12 -7.87
C THR A 53 1.05 18.57 -7.59
N SER A 54 1.48 19.45 -8.47
CA SER A 54 1.29 20.91 -8.42
C SER A 54 -0.17 21.40 -8.44
N LEU A 55 -1.12 20.50 -8.32
CA LEU A 55 -2.56 20.78 -8.25
C LEU A 55 -3.06 20.32 -6.89
N ALA A 56 -3.32 21.24 -5.99
CA ALA A 56 -3.78 21.02 -4.62
C ALA A 56 -5.21 20.44 -4.54
N GLN A 57 -5.42 19.26 -5.12
CA GLN A 57 -6.67 18.50 -5.01
C GLN A 57 -6.37 17.22 -4.28
N GLY A 58 -6.53 17.23 -2.96
CA GLY A 58 -6.43 16.02 -2.16
C GLY A 58 -7.46 14.98 -2.65
N VAL A 59 -7.02 13.74 -2.75
CA VAL A 59 -7.93 12.60 -2.99
C VAL A 59 -8.52 12.20 -1.64
N THR A 60 -9.83 12.33 -1.50
CA THR A 60 -10.52 11.86 -0.30
C THR A 60 -10.84 10.39 -0.45
N VAL A 61 -10.36 9.56 0.47
CA VAL A 61 -10.67 8.13 0.52
C VAL A 61 -11.37 7.83 1.84
N GLY A 62 -12.59 7.35 1.75
CA GLY A 62 -13.41 7.01 2.91
C GLY A 62 -14.84 6.66 2.50
N PRO A 63 -15.68 6.17 3.42
CA PRO A 63 -17.01 5.64 3.11
C PRO A 63 -17.97 6.58 2.36
N GLY A 64 -17.70 7.86 2.30
CA GLY A 64 -18.53 8.84 1.56
C GLY A 64 -17.96 9.25 0.20
N SER A 65 -16.77 8.77 -0.19
CA SER A 65 -16.06 9.27 -1.38
C SER A 65 -16.46 8.60 -2.71
N GLY A 66 -17.21 7.51 -2.67
CA GLY A 66 -17.46 6.67 -3.85
C GLY A 66 -16.24 5.87 -4.36
N ASP A 67 -15.08 6.08 -3.75
CA ASP A 67 -13.83 5.38 -4.03
C ASP A 67 -13.38 4.50 -2.85
N TYR A 68 -14.28 4.23 -1.93
CA TYR A 68 -14.09 3.33 -0.80
C TYR A 68 -14.84 2.02 -0.98
N ILE A 69 -14.26 0.95 -0.47
CA ILE A 69 -14.86 -0.39 -0.48
C ILE A 69 -14.47 -1.15 0.79
N THR A 70 -15.41 -1.88 1.37
CA THR A 70 -15.15 -2.76 2.51
C THR A 70 -14.51 -4.07 2.07
N LEU A 71 -13.86 -4.81 2.97
CA LEU A 71 -13.21 -6.08 2.61
C LEU A 71 -14.20 -7.15 2.16
N ASP A 72 -15.39 -7.18 2.73
CA ASP A 72 -16.46 -8.13 2.41
C ASP A 72 -17.13 -7.88 1.05
N GLU A 73 -17.01 -6.66 0.51
CA GLU A 73 -17.43 -6.37 -0.85
C GLU A 73 -16.40 -6.79 -1.91
N LEU A 74 -15.15 -7.07 -1.50
CA LEU A 74 -14.09 -7.49 -2.40
C LEU A 74 -14.03 -9.02 -2.54
N PRO A 75 -13.71 -9.56 -3.72
CA PRO A 75 -13.29 -10.94 -3.83
C PRO A 75 -12.11 -11.20 -2.90
N GLY A 76 -12.17 -12.23 -2.07
CA GLY A 76 -11.18 -12.50 -1.02
C GLY A 76 -9.73 -12.59 -1.52
N TYR A 77 -9.52 -12.96 -2.78
CA TYR A 77 -8.18 -12.98 -3.38
C TYR A 77 -7.59 -11.58 -3.65
N VAL A 78 -8.41 -10.51 -3.66
CA VAL A 78 -7.91 -9.14 -3.88
C VAL A 78 -7.08 -8.66 -2.70
N PRO A 79 -7.62 -8.55 -1.47
CA PRO A 79 -6.81 -8.20 -0.30
C PRO A 79 -5.74 -9.26 -0.01
N ALA A 80 -6.01 -10.55 -0.29
CA ALA A 80 -5.05 -11.63 -0.10
C ALA A 80 -3.82 -11.48 -1.01
N ALA A 81 -3.98 -11.11 -2.27
CA ALA A 81 -2.86 -10.84 -3.17
C ALA A 81 -1.93 -9.75 -2.59
N MET A 82 -2.48 -8.74 -1.93
CA MET A 82 -1.72 -7.65 -1.34
C MET A 82 -0.91 -8.10 -0.13
N TYR A 83 -1.56 -8.74 0.88
CA TYR A 83 -0.80 -9.11 2.07
C TYR A 83 0.13 -10.31 1.84
N LEU A 84 -0.23 -11.28 1.02
CA LEU A 84 0.63 -12.42 0.71
C LEU A 84 1.92 -12.03 -0.03
N THR A 85 1.91 -10.90 -0.74
CA THR A 85 3.09 -10.40 -1.46
C THR A 85 3.97 -9.48 -0.64
N GLU A 86 3.38 -8.66 0.20
CA GLU A 86 4.10 -7.65 0.98
C GLU A 86 4.43 -8.14 2.40
N ASP A 87 3.49 -8.83 3.03
CA ASP A 87 3.58 -9.23 4.42
C ASP A 87 2.82 -10.55 4.67
N ARG A 88 3.35 -11.66 4.16
CA ARG A 88 2.69 -12.97 4.21
C ARG A 88 2.23 -13.40 5.61
N ARG A 89 2.83 -12.88 6.65
CA ARG A 89 2.48 -13.17 8.04
C ARG A 89 1.77 -12.00 8.71
N PHE A 90 1.06 -11.20 7.95
CA PHE A 90 0.37 -10.00 8.42
C PHE A 90 -0.49 -10.25 9.65
N TYR A 91 -1.21 -11.35 9.67
CA TYR A 91 -2.10 -11.73 10.77
C TYR A 91 -1.38 -12.31 12.01
N ASP A 92 -0.08 -12.65 11.87
CA ASP A 92 0.69 -13.36 12.92
C ASP A 92 1.57 -12.45 13.77
N HIS A 93 1.61 -11.14 13.52
CA HIS A 93 2.49 -10.21 14.23
C HIS A 93 1.83 -8.88 14.57
N GLY A 94 2.37 -8.17 15.59
CA GLY A 94 1.91 -6.84 16.01
C GLY A 94 2.59 -5.69 15.25
N GLY A 95 2.47 -5.66 13.94
CA GLY A 95 2.90 -4.54 13.08
C GLY A 95 4.39 -4.46 12.76
N LEU A 96 5.28 -4.94 13.61
CA LEU A 96 6.72 -4.88 13.40
C LEU A 96 7.33 -6.27 13.28
N ARG A 97 8.18 -6.46 12.28
CA ARG A 97 8.91 -7.72 12.08
C ARG A 97 10.42 -7.50 12.17
N ILE A 98 10.93 -7.48 13.39
CA ILE A 98 12.37 -7.23 13.69
C ILE A 98 13.28 -8.18 12.88
N GLY A 99 12.88 -9.44 12.71
CA GLY A 99 13.62 -10.40 11.88
C GLY A 99 13.76 -9.99 10.41
N LEU A 100 12.70 -9.39 9.82
CA LEU A 100 12.76 -8.88 8.45
C LEU A 100 13.62 -7.61 8.36
N ILE A 101 13.51 -6.73 9.35
CA ILE A 101 14.33 -5.51 9.42
C ILE A 101 15.81 -5.88 9.46
N ASN A 102 16.20 -6.81 10.35
CA ASN A 102 17.57 -7.31 10.45
C ASN A 102 18.05 -7.97 9.15
N ARG A 103 17.19 -8.75 8.50
CA ARG A 103 17.50 -9.37 7.20
C ARG A 103 17.69 -8.32 6.11
N ALA A 104 16.79 -7.32 6.06
CA ALA A 104 16.88 -6.24 5.09
C ALA A 104 18.18 -5.45 5.26
N ILE A 105 18.54 -5.09 6.48
CA ILE A 105 19.81 -4.39 6.79
C ILE A 105 21.00 -5.20 6.32
N ARG A 106 21.08 -6.48 6.69
CA ARG A 106 22.19 -7.36 6.30
C ARG A 106 22.33 -7.50 4.78
N LEU A 107 21.22 -7.69 4.07
CA LEU A 107 21.22 -7.82 2.61
C LEU A 107 21.62 -6.52 1.93
N ASN A 108 21.07 -5.39 2.37
CA ASN A 108 21.36 -4.09 1.78
C ASN A 108 22.85 -3.68 2.00
N ILE A 109 23.42 -4.00 3.16
CA ILE A 109 24.84 -3.81 3.43
C ILE A 109 25.69 -4.71 2.54
N LYS A 110 25.37 -6.01 2.46
CA LYS A 110 26.09 -6.99 1.64
C LYS A 110 26.12 -6.59 0.16
N GLU A 111 24.97 -6.18 -0.36
CA GLU A 111 24.81 -5.81 -1.78
C GLU A 111 25.21 -4.36 -2.07
N ARG A 112 25.57 -3.58 -1.05
CA ARG A 112 25.90 -2.14 -1.14
C ARG A 112 24.85 -1.31 -1.87
N ARG A 113 23.61 -1.76 -1.87
CA ARG A 113 22.45 -1.09 -2.50
C ARG A 113 21.17 -1.52 -1.81
N TYR A 114 20.11 -0.74 -1.98
CA TYR A 114 18.79 -1.10 -1.48
C TYR A 114 18.21 -2.25 -2.33
N VAL A 115 18.18 -3.46 -1.78
CA VAL A 115 17.71 -4.68 -2.48
C VAL A 115 16.41 -5.19 -1.86
N TYR A 116 16.24 -5.01 -0.55
CA TYR A 116 15.12 -5.58 0.18
C TYR A 116 14.51 -4.59 1.15
N GLY A 117 13.17 -4.41 1.07
CA GLY A 117 12.37 -3.66 2.03
C GLY A 117 11.89 -4.57 3.15
N GLY A 118 11.92 -4.09 4.37
CA GLY A 118 11.46 -4.83 5.55
C GLY A 118 10.20 -4.25 6.17
N SER A 119 9.50 -3.34 5.47
CA SER A 119 8.28 -2.71 5.99
C SER A 119 7.09 -3.65 5.87
N THR A 120 6.28 -3.72 6.93
CA THR A 120 5.03 -4.45 7.00
C THR A 120 3.88 -3.64 6.40
N ILE A 121 2.71 -4.24 6.23
CA ILE A 121 1.49 -3.53 5.80
C ILE A 121 1.15 -2.39 6.76
N SER A 122 1.20 -2.63 8.07
CA SER A 122 0.90 -1.61 9.07
C SER A 122 1.88 -0.44 9.00
N GLN A 123 3.17 -0.71 8.76
CA GLN A 123 4.16 0.35 8.54
C GLN A 123 3.88 1.15 7.25
N GLN A 124 3.52 0.47 6.17
CA GLN A 124 3.16 1.13 4.91
C GLN A 124 1.89 1.97 5.06
N LEU A 125 0.88 1.47 5.80
CA LEU A 125 -0.34 2.22 6.07
C LEU A 125 -0.04 3.49 6.87
N VAL A 126 0.72 3.37 7.96
CA VAL A 126 1.13 4.52 8.79
C VAL A 126 1.92 5.54 7.97
N GLU A 127 2.83 5.08 7.11
CA GLU A 127 3.59 5.95 6.21
C GLU A 127 2.67 6.74 5.27
N ASN A 128 1.61 6.12 4.76
CA ASN A 128 0.66 6.78 3.86
C ASN A 128 -0.32 7.71 4.58
N LEU A 129 -0.79 7.36 5.77
CA LEU A 129 -1.82 8.13 6.48
C LEU A 129 -1.26 9.28 7.32
N PHE A 130 -0.12 9.06 7.95
CA PHE A 130 0.33 9.93 9.04
C PHE A 130 1.68 10.60 8.81
N LEU A 131 2.50 10.11 7.89
CA LEU A 131 3.88 10.56 7.79
C LEU A 131 4.19 11.28 6.48
N THR A 132 5.09 12.25 6.59
CA THR A 132 5.67 12.89 5.41
C THR A 132 6.71 11.97 4.74
N ARG A 133 7.00 12.19 3.46
CA ARG A 133 7.96 11.36 2.69
C ARG A 133 9.44 11.64 3.01
N ASN A 134 9.74 12.46 4.01
CA ASN A 134 11.12 12.74 4.42
C ASN A 134 11.78 11.49 5.01
N LYS A 135 12.92 11.08 4.46
CA LYS A 135 13.64 9.88 4.91
C LYS A 135 14.61 10.22 6.04
N THR A 136 14.12 10.39 7.26
CA THR A 136 14.93 10.64 8.45
C THR A 136 14.80 9.49 9.46
N LEU A 137 15.78 9.34 10.32
CA LEU A 137 15.74 8.35 11.40
C LEU A 137 14.63 8.69 12.41
N ALA A 138 14.43 9.98 12.71
CA ALA A 138 13.37 10.45 13.60
C ALA A 138 11.99 10.03 13.09
N ARG A 139 11.71 10.23 11.78
CA ARG A 139 10.48 9.77 11.15
C ARG A 139 10.30 8.25 11.26
N LYS A 140 11.39 7.48 11.18
CA LYS A 140 11.31 6.02 11.30
C LYS A 140 11.01 5.56 12.73
N LEU A 141 11.48 6.29 13.74
CA LEU A 141 11.11 6.03 15.12
C LEU A 141 9.64 6.38 15.40
N GLU A 142 9.21 7.51 14.87
CA GLU A 142 7.80 7.93 14.90
C GLU A 142 6.88 6.89 14.28
N GLU A 143 7.21 6.39 13.08
CA GLU A 143 6.50 5.30 12.42
C GLU A 143 6.33 4.08 13.35
N VAL A 144 7.37 3.68 14.04
CA VAL A 144 7.33 2.54 14.98
C VAL A 144 6.32 2.77 16.11
N LEU A 145 6.29 3.97 16.69
CA LEU A 145 5.36 4.30 17.77
C LEU A 145 3.90 4.32 17.27
N ILE A 146 3.67 4.93 16.11
CA ILE A 146 2.33 4.97 15.51
C ILE A 146 1.87 3.56 15.12
N VAL A 147 2.73 2.74 14.54
CA VAL A 147 2.41 1.33 14.22
C VAL A 147 2.07 0.56 15.49
N TRP A 148 2.82 0.76 16.55
CA TRP A 148 2.50 0.09 17.81
C TRP A 148 1.11 0.48 18.33
N ARG A 149 0.78 1.78 18.36
CA ARG A 149 -0.57 2.23 18.72
C ARG A 149 -1.64 1.65 17.80
N LEU A 150 -1.43 1.75 16.48
CA LEU A 150 -2.35 1.22 15.47
C LEU A 150 -2.68 -0.26 15.73
N GLU A 151 -1.67 -1.09 15.89
CA GLU A 151 -1.84 -2.54 16.09
C GLU A 151 -2.43 -2.90 17.46
N THR A 152 -2.35 -2.01 18.43
CA THR A 152 -2.96 -2.21 19.74
C THR A 152 -4.45 -1.93 19.70
N VAL A 153 -4.89 -0.94 18.93
CA VAL A 153 -6.28 -0.46 18.97
C VAL A 153 -7.10 -0.86 17.75
N VAL A 154 -6.47 -1.05 16.59
CA VAL A 154 -7.15 -1.32 15.31
C VAL A 154 -7.07 -2.81 14.95
N PRO A 155 -8.20 -3.48 14.73
CA PRO A 155 -8.21 -4.88 14.26
C PRO A 155 -7.50 -5.05 12.91
N LYS A 156 -6.88 -6.21 12.70
CA LYS A 156 -6.13 -6.54 11.47
C LYS A 156 -6.94 -6.35 10.19
N ASP A 157 -8.20 -6.78 10.19
CA ASP A 157 -9.07 -6.61 9.01
C ASP A 157 -9.30 -5.14 8.70
N ARG A 158 -9.47 -4.30 9.73
CA ARG A 158 -9.62 -2.86 9.52
C ARG A 158 -8.32 -2.21 9.01
N ILE A 159 -7.15 -2.64 9.50
CA ILE A 159 -5.85 -2.20 8.98
C ILE A 159 -5.73 -2.57 7.50
N LEU A 160 -6.09 -3.80 7.12
CA LEU A 160 -6.04 -4.25 5.74
C LEU A 160 -7.05 -3.51 4.86
N GLU A 161 -8.25 -3.24 5.37
CA GLU A 161 -9.28 -2.46 4.69
C GLU A 161 -8.81 -1.04 4.38
N LEU A 162 -8.28 -0.35 5.37
CA LEU A 162 -7.68 0.98 5.17
C LEU A 162 -6.53 0.91 4.16
N TYR A 163 -5.69 -0.12 4.27
CA TYR A 163 -4.55 -0.29 3.38
C TYR A 163 -4.97 -0.41 1.92
N VAL A 164 -5.93 -1.28 1.57
CA VAL A 164 -6.35 -1.46 0.18
C VAL A 164 -7.04 -0.22 -0.40
N ASN A 165 -7.64 0.60 0.45
CA ASN A 165 -8.30 1.84 0.05
C ASN A 165 -7.36 3.05 -0.03
N CYS A 166 -6.22 3.01 0.68
CA CYS A 166 -5.33 4.18 0.78
C CYS A 166 -4.07 4.10 -0.07
N ILE A 167 -3.74 2.93 -0.61
CA ILE A 167 -2.43 2.73 -1.20
C ILE A 167 -2.32 3.24 -2.62
N GLU A 168 -1.13 3.73 -2.99
CA GLU A 168 -0.83 4.20 -4.33
C GLU A 168 -0.55 3.02 -5.27
N PHE A 169 -1.30 2.92 -6.36
CA PHE A 169 -1.15 1.94 -7.44
C PHE A 169 -0.52 2.52 -8.71
N GLY A 170 -0.32 3.78 -8.76
CA GLY A 170 0.31 4.53 -9.83
C GLY A 170 0.26 6.01 -9.53
N PRO A 171 0.98 6.87 -10.25
CA PRO A 171 0.90 8.31 -10.03
C PRO A 171 -0.56 8.77 -10.01
N ASP A 172 -0.99 9.40 -8.92
CA ASP A 172 -2.36 9.90 -8.72
C ASP A 172 -3.47 8.82 -8.74
N VAL A 173 -3.13 7.53 -8.57
CA VAL A 173 -4.09 6.43 -8.51
C VAL A 173 -4.03 5.80 -7.13
N TYR A 174 -4.98 6.13 -6.29
CA TYR A 174 -5.06 5.70 -4.89
C TYR A 174 -6.24 4.78 -4.64
N GLY A 175 -5.99 3.72 -3.88
CA GLY A 175 -6.99 2.73 -3.52
C GLY A 175 -7.38 1.79 -4.66
N VAL A 176 -7.90 0.63 -4.26
CA VAL A 176 -8.24 -0.46 -5.19
C VAL A 176 -9.39 -0.09 -6.12
N VAL A 177 -10.33 0.75 -5.67
CA VAL A 177 -11.49 1.19 -6.47
C VAL A 177 -11.05 2.05 -7.65
N GLN A 178 -10.21 3.06 -7.38
CA GLN A 178 -9.66 3.87 -8.47
C GLN A 178 -8.76 3.04 -9.38
N ALA A 179 -7.94 2.14 -8.82
CA ALA A 179 -7.06 1.29 -9.60
C ALA A 179 -7.83 0.36 -10.55
N ALA A 180 -8.93 -0.25 -10.08
CA ALA A 180 -9.78 -1.10 -10.90
C ALA A 180 -10.40 -0.34 -12.08
N ARG A 181 -10.92 0.86 -11.81
CA ARG A 181 -11.44 1.75 -12.86
C ARG A 181 -10.34 2.20 -13.82
N PHE A 182 -9.18 2.58 -13.29
CA PHE A 182 -8.09 3.13 -14.09
C PHE A 182 -7.51 2.11 -15.06
N TYR A 183 -7.11 0.95 -14.55
CA TYR A 183 -6.42 -0.06 -15.38
C TYR A 183 -7.38 -0.92 -16.21
N PHE A 184 -8.56 -1.23 -15.67
CA PHE A 184 -9.41 -2.30 -16.22
C PHE A 184 -10.82 -1.86 -16.58
N ASP A 185 -11.21 -0.62 -16.25
CA ASP A 185 -12.58 -0.10 -16.43
C ASP A 185 -13.65 -0.96 -15.74
N LYS A 186 -13.30 -1.49 -14.57
CA LYS A 186 -14.13 -2.39 -13.77
C LYS A 186 -14.42 -1.80 -12.40
N ARG A 187 -15.49 -2.28 -11.77
CA ARG A 187 -15.66 -2.10 -10.33
C ARG A 187 -14.64 -2.99 -9.60
N ALA A 188 -14.24 -2.61 -8.39
CA ALA A 188 -13.27 -3.39 -7.62
C ALA A 188 -13.78 -4.80 -7.25
N GLN A 189 -15.11 -4.95 -7.11
CA GLN A 189 -15.77 -6.24 -6.89
C GLN A 189 -15.65 -7.21 -8.07
N ASP A 190 -15.45 -6.67 -9.28
CA ASP A 190 -15.40 -7.44 -10.52
C ASP A 190 -13.96 -7.73 -10.98
N LEU A 191 -12.95 -7.39 -10.16
CA LEU A 191 -11.57 -7.71 -10.45
C LEU A 191 -11.34 -9.21 -10.58
N GLU A 192 -10.65 -9.63 -11.62
CA GLU A 192 -10.24 -11.01 -11.83
C GLU A 192 -8.94 -11.35 -11.07
N PRO A 193 -8.65 -12.64 -10.81
CA PRO A 193 -7.44 -13.03 -10.08
C PRO A 193 -6.13 -12.47 -10.65
N LEU A 194 -6.01 -12.43 -11.99
CA LEU A 194 -4.83 -11.88 -12.67
C LEU A 194 -4.71 -10.36 -12.48
N GLU A 195 -5.83 -9.66 -12.50
CA GLU A 195 -5.89 -8.22 -12.28
C GLU A 195 -5.53 -7.86 -10.83
N ALA A 196 -6.03 -8.62 -9.85
CA ALA A 196 -5.64 -8.51 -8.45
C ALA A 196 -4.13 -8.77 -8.26
N ALA A 197 -3.58 -9.80 -8.90
CA ALA A 197 -2.16 -10.10 -8.89
C ALA A 197 -1.33 -8.97 -9.52
N PHE A 198 -1.83 -8.35 -10.59
CA PHE A 198 -1.19 -7.19 -11.20
C PHE A 198 -1.16 -6.01 -10.22
N LEU A 199 -2.29 -5.62 -9.64
CA LEU A 199 -2.34 -4.52 -8.67
C LEU A 199 -1.39 -4.78 -7.48
N ALA A 200 -1.39 -6.00 -6.92
CA ALA A 200 -0.46 -6.37 -5.86
C ALA A 200 1.02 -6.26 -6.26
N SER A 201 1.34 -6.49 -7.54
CA SER A 201 2.72 -6.34 -8.01
C SER A 201 3.18 -4.89 -8.17
N LEU A 202 2.26 -3.94 -8.32
CA LEU A 202 2.58 -2.50 -8.45
C LEU A 202 3.10 -1.90 -7.16
N LYS A 203 2.77 -2.47 -6.02
CA LYS A 203 3.18 -2.03 -4.69
C LYS A 203 4.69 -1.88 -4.54
N VAL A 204 5.45 -2.77 -5.18
CA VAL A 204 6.93 -2.72 -5.17
C VAL A 204 7.47 -1.55 -6.01
N ALA A 205 6.68 -1.08 -6.99
CA ALA A 205 7.09 -0.02 -7.90
C ALA A 205 5.87 0.67 -8.56
N PRO A 206 5.13 1.54 -7.83
CA PRO A 206 3.90 2.17 -8.34
C PRO A 206 4.12 2.94 -9.66
N VAL A 207 5.26 3.62 -9.81
CA VAL A 207 5.62 4.33 -11.04
C VAL A 207 5.64 3.41 -12.28
N ARG A 208 5.91 2.10 -12.10
CA ARG A 208 5.87 1.14 -13.22
C ARG A 208 4.46 0.87 -13.72
N GLY A 209 3.44 1.01 -12.88
CA GLY A 209 2.04 0.88 -13.30
C GLY A 209 1.70 1.90 -14.37
N GLY A 210 2.02 3.17 -14.14
CA GLY A 210 1.86 4.22 -15.14
C GLY A 210 2.67 3.94 -16.42
N LYS A 211 3.91 3.47 -16.30
CA LYS A 211 4.74 3.09 -17.45
C LYS A 211 4.09 1.98 -18.28
N PHE A 212 3.54 0.95 -17.65
CA PHE A 212 2.84 -0.12 -18.35
C PHE A 212 1.56 0.35 -19.03
N TYR A 213 0.84 1.24 -18.38
CA TYR A 213 -0.36 1.80 -18.94
C TYR A 213 -0.07 2.65 -20.20
N VAL A 214 0.98 3.47 -20.17
CA VAL A 214 1.35 4.34 -21.30
C VAL A 214 2.00 3.56 -22.44
N ARG A 215 2.90 2.63 -22.14
CA ARG A 215 3.74 1.92 -23.13
C ARG A 215 3.26 0.50 -23.49
N GLY A 216 2.24 0.01 -22.76
CA GLY A 216 1.82 -1.37 -22.82
C GLY A 216 2.70 -2.29 -21.97
N PHE A 217 2.20 -3.51 -21.75
CA PHE A 217 2.92 -4.53 -20.99
C PHE A 217 4.13 -5.02 -21.80
N PRO A 218 5.32 -5.14 -21.20
CA PRO A 218 6.52 -5.49 -21.93
C PRO A 218 6.40 -6.88 -22.55
N LYS A 219 6.45 -6.96 -23.87
CA LYS A 219 6.48 -8.24 -24.60
C LYS A 219 7.72 -9.02 -24.15
N GLY A 220 7.52 -10.19 -23.55
CA GLY A 220 8.62 -11.04 -23.07
C GLY A 220 9.18 -10.68 -21.69
N GLY A 221 8.49 -9.88 -20.90
CA GLY A 221 8.84 -9.51 -19.53
C GLY A 221 8.82 -10.72 -18.58
N ARG A 222 9.84 -11.61 -18.69
CA ARG A 222 9.94 -12.86 -17.90
C ARG A 222 9.81 -12.61 -16.39
N TRP A 223 10.29 -11.47 -15.92
CA TRP A 223 10.21 -11.13 -14.50
C TRP A 223 8.77 -10.86 -14.08
N TRP A 224 8.01 -10.12 -14.89
CA TRP A 224 6.61 -9.80 -14.59
C TRP A 224 5.72 -11.04 -14.65
N ASN A 225 5.86 -11.85 -15.70
CA ASN A 225 5.12 -13.10 -15.80
C ASN A 225 5.43 -14.05 -14.62
N LYS A 226 6.70 -14.12 -14.20
CA LYS A 226 7.08 -14.88 -13.01
C LYS A 226 6.44 -14.32 -11.75
N ARG A 227 6.39 -12.98 -11.62
CA ARG A 227 5.77 -12.31 -10.48
C ARG A 227 4.27 -12.58 -10.42
N GLN A 228 3.56 -12.43 -11.55
CA GLN A 228 2.13 -12.73 -11.65
C GLN A 228 1.85 -14.19 -11.28
N LYS A 229 2.55 -15.11 -11.91
CA LYS A 229 2.47 -16.54 -11.58
C LYS A 229 2.72 -16.82 -10.10
N TYR A 230 3.76 -16.21 -9.53
CA TYR A 230 4.09 -16.37 -8.12
C TYR A 230 2.92 -15.95 -7.21
N ILE A 231 2.28 -14.81 -7.49
CA ILE A 231 1.16 -14.31 -6.70
C ILE A 231 -0.05 -15.24 -6.83
N LEU A 232 -0.42 -15.63 -8.05
CA LEU A 232 -1.53 -16.54 -8.30
C LEU A 232 -1.31 -17.90 -7.62
N VAL A 233 -0.10 -18.43 -7.68
CA VAL A 233 0.25 -19.69 -6.99
C VAL A 233 0.18 -19.50 -5.47
N ALA A 234 0.64 -18.36 -4.94
CA ALA A 234 0.52 -18.07 -3.50
C ALA A 234 -0.95 -17.98 -3.06
N LEU A 235 -1.82 -17.37 -3.87
CA LEU A 235 -3.26 -17.34 -3.62
C LEU A 235 -3.85 -18.75 -3.59
N ALA A 236 -3.49 -19.62 -4.53
CA ALA A 236 -3.96 -20.99 -4.56
C ALA A 236 -3.45 -21.82 -3.36
N GLN A 237 -2.19 -21.65 -2.98
CA GLN A 237 -1.61 -22.32 -1.80
C GLN A 237 -2.28 -21.92 -0.48
N ASN A 238 -2.93 -20.77 -0.43
CA ASN A 238 -3.65 -20.27 0.74
C ASN A 238 -5.19 -20.40 0.58
N GLY A 239 -5.66 -21.15 -0.42
CA GLY A 239 -7.08 -21.49 -0.56
C GLY A 239 -7.97 -20.42 -1.19
N TYR A 240 -7.39 -19.33 -1.71
CA TYR A 240 -8.15 -18.25 -2.37
C TYR A 240 -8.47 -18.56 -3.83
N LEU A 241 -7.73 -19.43 -4.46
CA LEU A 241 -7.93 -19.86 -5.86
C LEU A 241 -7.77 -21.37 -5.98
N SER A 242 -8.45 -21.96 -6.94
CA SER A 242 -8.19 -23.31 -7.40
C SER A 242 -6.99 -23.35 -8.36
N PRO A 243 -6.32 -24.50 -8.53
CA PRO A 243 -5.30 -24.67 -9.57
C PRO A 243 -5.81 -24.40 -10.99
N ALA A 244 -7.09 -24.65 -11.26
CA ALA A 244 -7.72 -24.40 -12.55
C ALA A 244 -7.80 -22.89 -12.85
N GLU A 245 -8.15 -22.07 -11.87
CA GLU A 245 -8.18 -20.60 -12.02
C GLU A 245 -6.79 -20.01 -12.27
N VAL A 246 -5.75 -20.56 -11.61
CA VAL A 246 -4.36 -20.17 -11.88
C VAL A 246 -3.97 -20.48 -13.33
N LEU A 247 -4.36 -21.64 -13.84
CA LEU A 247 -4.09 -22.03 -15.24
C LEU A 247 -4.90 -21.20 -16.23
N ALA A 248 -6.15 -20.90 -15.91
CA ALA A 248 -7.01 -20.06 -16.74
C ALA A 248 -6.47 -18.63 -16.89
N SER A 249 -5.69 -18.16 -15.91
CA SER A 249 -5.03 -16.85 -15.97
C SER A 249 -3.80 -16.80 -16.90
N TYR A 250 -3.39 -17.90 -17.52
CA TYR A 250 -2.30 -17.92 -18.51
C TYR A 250 -2.71 -17.12 -19.77
N PRO A 251 -1.87 -16.29 -20.36
CA PRO A 251 -0.39 -16.18 -20.23
C PRO A 251 0.12 -15.24 -19.12
N TRP A 252 -0.66 -14.95 -18.07
CA TRP A 252 -0.32 -14.09 -16.94
C TRP A 252 0.05 -12.65 -17.34
N ILE A 253 -0.63 -12.14 -18.32
CA ILE A 253 -0.51 -10.78 -18.83
C ILE A 253 -1.88 -10.13 -18.73
N PRO A 254 -2.07 -9.11 -17.88
CA PRO A 254 -3.34 -8.42 -17.78
C PRO A 254 -3.62 -7.61 -19.05
N THR A 255 -4.88 -7.46 -19.36
CA THR A 255 -5.34 -6.61 -20.46
C THR A 255 -5.83 -5.28 -19.91
N PHE A 256 -5.21 -4.19 -20.33
CA PHE A 256 -5.61 -2.85 -19.92
C PHE A 256 -6.72 -2.32 -20.84
N VAL A 257 -7.57 -1.51 -20.24
CA VAL A 257 -8.58 -0.76 -20.98
C VAL A 257 -8.11 0.70 -21.09
N TYR A 258 -8.04 1.18 -22.31
CA TYR A 258 -7.62 2.54 -22.62
C TYR A 258 -8.86 3.43 -22.87
N PRO A 259 -8.78 4.74 -22.60
CA PRO A 259 -9.85 5.66 -22.92
C PRO A 259 -10.11 5.66 -24.44
N ARG A 260 -11.37 5.91 -24.80
CA ARG A 260 -11.73 6.13 -26.20
C ARG A 260 -11.13 7.46 -26.69
N GLU A 261 -10.75 7.53 -27.96
CA GLU A 261 -10.28 8.77 -28.57
C GLU A 261 -11.32 9.89 -28.37
N GLY A 262 -10.88 11.04 -27.86
CA GLY A 262 -11.74 12.18 -27.58
C GLY A 262 -12.59 12.08 -26.30
N ALA A 263 -12.41 11.03 -25.48
CA ALA A 263 -13.08 10.95 -24.20
C ALA A 263 -12.50 12.00 -23.22
N ASP A 264 -13.38 12.70 -22.51
CA ASP A 264 -12.99 13.55 -21.37
C ASP A 264 -13.26 12.82 -20.07
N ASP A 265 -12.43 11.84 -19.78
CA ASP A 265 -12.49 11.07 -18.54
C ASP A 265 -11.20 11.20 -17.71
N PHE A 266 -11.21 10.62 -16.52
CA PHE A 266 -10.05 10.65 -15.63
C PHE A 266 -8.78 10.06 -16.30
N ARG A 267 -8.92 8.98 -17.07
CA ARG A 267 -7.78 8.31 -17.74
C ARG A 267 -7.18 9.17 -18.85
N THR A 268 -8.02 9.85 -19.62
CA THR A 268 -7.57 10.77 -20.67
C THR A 268 -6.78 11.92 -20.07
N ARG A 269 -7.32 12.60 -19.04
CA ARG A 269 -6.64 13.67 -18.32
C ARG A 269 -5.35 13.19 -17.66
N TRP A 270 -5.34 11.97 -17.12
CA TRP A 270 -4.14 11.36 -16.55
C TRP A 270 -3.06 11.11 -17.62
N LEU A 271 -3.44 10.55 -18.79
CA LEU A 271 -2.53 10.34 -19.91
C LEU A 271 -1.93 11.64 -20.44
N GLU A 272 -2.73 12.68 -20.55
CA GLU A 272 -2.25 14.02 -20.95
C GLU A 272 -1.22 14.56 -19.96
N ARG A 273 -1.47 14.43 -18.67
CA ARG A 273 -0.59 14.90 -17.61
C ARG A 273 0.72 14.12 -17.54
N HIS A 274 0.67 12.80 -17.60
CA HIS A 274 1.82 11.92 -17.30
C HIS A 274 2.48 11.27 -18.52
N ARG A 275 1.95 11.45 -19.73
CA ARG A 275 2.52 10.81 -20.94
C ARG A 275 4.00 11.13 -21.10
N ASN A 276 4.38 12.40 -20.92
CA ASN A 276 5.77 12.85 -21.06
C ASN A 276 6.69 12.35 -19.95
N ASP A 277 6.18 12.11 -18.74
CA ASP A 277 6.95 11.62 -17.60
C ASP A 277 7.52 10.22 -17.86
N PHE A 278 6.84 9.43 -18.67
CA PHE A 278 7.22 8.06 -19.00
C PHE A 278 7.93 7.90 -20.35
N THR A 279 7.84 8.91 -21.22
CA THR A 279 8.49 8.87 -22.55
C THR A 279 9.92 9.37 -22.53
N LEU A 280 10.25 10.30 -21.61
CA LEU A 280 11.54 10.97 -21.53
C LEU A 280 12.61 10.20 -20.74
N ARG A 281 12.25 9.21 -19.94
CA ARG A 281 13.24 8.36 -19.26
C ARG A 281 13.57 7.19 -20.18
N GLY A 282 14.80 7.23 -20.74
CA GLY A 282 15.35 6.17 -21.57
C GLY A 282 15.21 4.79 -20.92
N ASP A 283 15.15 3.78 -21.77
CA ASP A 283 15.09 2.37 -21.37
C ASP A 283 16.41 1.99 -20.68
N ASP A 284 16.37 1.88 -19.33
CA ASP A 284 17.37 1.19 -18.51
C ASP A 284 16.72 -0.01 -17.78
#